data_88bd2221be20609721c67e75317eab8e
#
_entry.id   88bd2221be20609721c67e75317eab8e
#
_cell.length_a   1.000
_cell.length_b   1.000
_cell.length_c   1.000
_cell.angle_alpha   90.00
_cell.angle_beta   90.00
_cell.angle_gamma   90.00
#
_symmetry.space_group_name_H-M   'P 1'
#
loop_
_entity.id
_entity.type
_entity.pdbx_description
1 polymer ?
#
loop_
_entity_poly.entity_id
_entity_poly.type
_entity_poly.pdbx_seq_one_letter_code
_entity_poly.pdbx_strand_id
1 'polypeptide(L)'
;MSGPAGPLVRVWAAECDSPTNFSSLASVNPGIGFARIGGTTTVHLRGPAAKASTLSCPRGAEYFGADFRLGAYLPMFPPAGLANLQDAVLSTLPDGRILLGGRAWEMPTPQNLDVFIDRLERAGLLVLDPLVEELRYGGAARAMPERTAQSRFVRAVGLSRRKLQVIERGRHAARLLREGAAIADVVFGAGYYDQPHLTRSLRQLIGHTPAEVARGGVFLDL
;
A
#
# COMPACT_ATOMS: atom_id res chain seq x y z
N MET A 1 7.46 -23.08 -16.14
CA MET A 1 6.16 -22.80 -15.50
C MET A 1 6.48 -22.06 -14.20
N SER A 2 6.42 -20.72 -14.22
CA SER A 2 6.56 -19.93 -13.00
C SER A 2 5.32 -20.21 -12.14
N GLY A 3 5.52 -20.76 -10.93
CA GLY A 3 4.45 -20.93 -9.96
C GLY A 3 3.76 -19.61 -9.66
N PRO A 4 2.56 -19.61 -9.05
CA PRO A 4 1.87 -18.38 -8.69
C PRO A 4 2.82 -17.55 -7.84
N ALA A 5 3.11 -16.32 -8.30
CA ALA A 5 3.98 -15.42 -7.57
C ALA A 5 3.39 -15.17 -6.17
N GLY A 6 4.20 -15.30 -5.12
CA GLY A 6 3.80 -15.17 -3.73
C GLY A 6 3.15 -13.82 -3.37
N PRO A 7 2.74 -13.62 -2.11
CA PRO A 7 2.04 -12.42 -1.65
C PRO A 7 2.91 -11.16 -1.60
N LEU A 8 4.22 -11.30 -1.62
CA LEU A 8 5.17 -10.19 -1.54
C LEU A 8 5.32 -9.47 -2.90
N VAL A 9 5.26 -8.13 -2.88
CA VAL A 9 5.56 -7.28 -4.05
C VAL A 9 6.98 -6.74 -3.97
N ARG A 10 7.31 -6.08 -2.84
CA ARG A 10 8.64 -5.48 -2.60
C ARG A 10 8.94 -5.36 -1.12
N VAL A 11 10.21 -5.29 -0.81
CA VAL A 11 10.76 -4.84 0.47
C VAL A 11 11.35 -3.44 0.26
N TRP A 12 11.22 -2.57 1.26
CA TRP A 12 11.74 -1.21 1.21
C TRP A 12 12.34 -0.83 2.57
N ALA A 13 13.29 0.09 2.55
CA ALA A 13 13.87 0.71 3.74
C ALA A 13 14.13 2.19 3.48
N ALA A 14 14.04 3.01 4.52
CA ALA A 14 14.32 4.43 4.51
C ALA A 14 14.87 4.87 5.86
N GLU A 15 15.77 5.84 5.85
CA GLU A 15 16.32 6.50 7.03
C GLU A 15 16.15 8.02 6.89
N CYS A 16 15.89 8.70 8.00
CA CYS A 16 15.72 10.14 8.04
C CYS A 16 16.93 10.82 8.67
N ASP A 17 17.84 11.33 7.85
CA ASP A 17 19.04 12.06 8.29
C ASP A 17 18.72 13.41 8.97
N SER A 18 17.57 13.99 8.62
CA SER A 18 17.06 15.23 9.19
C SER A 18 15.55 15.17 9.39
N PRO A 19 14.98 15.95 10.36
CA PRO A 19 13.54 16.01 10.50
C PRO A 19 12.90 16.47 9.20
N THR A 20 11.96 15.71 8.69
CA THR A 20 11.25 16.01 7.44
C THR A 20 9.81 15.56 7.48
N ASN A 21 9.00 16.13 6.63
CA ASN A 21 7.66 15.64 6.37
C ASN A 21 7.60 15.09 4.95
N PHE A 22 6.96 13.95 4.79
CA PHE A 22 6.77 13.35 3.47
C PHE A 22 5.30 12.96 3.26
N SER A 23 4.89 12.96 1.99
CA SER A 23 3.54 12.55 1.61
C SER A 23 3.50 11.03 1.41
N SER A 24 2.74 10.34 2.27
CA SER A 24 2.33 8.97 2.00
C SER A 24 1.19 8.99 0.99
N LEU A 25 1.40 8.38 -0.15
CA LEU A 25 0.45 8.42 -1.26
C LEU A 25 -0.75 7.48 -1.02
N ALA A 26 -1.86 7.75 -1.70
CA ALA A 26 -2.91 6.77 -1.83
C ALA A 26 -2.35 5.46 -2.40
N SER A 27 -2.58 4.35 -1.73
CA SER A 27 -2.07 3.03 -2.09
C SER A 27 -3.16 1.98 -2.03
N VAL A 28 -3.10 1.04 -2.94
CA VAL A 28 -4.02 -0.11 -2.98
C VAL A 28 -3.40 -1.35 -2.33
N ASN A 29 -2.08 -1.34 -2.14
CA ASN A 29 -1.33 -2.46 -1.59
C ASN A 29 -1.33 -2.40 -0.07
N PRO A 30 -1.82 -3.43 0.63
CA PRO A 30 -1.60 -3.56 2.05
C PRO A 30 -0.13 -3.90 2.32
N GLY A 31 0.30 -3.81 3.56
CA GLY A 31 1.68 -4.11 3.89
C GLY A 31 1.94 -4.18 5.40
N ILE A 32 3.17 -4.51 5.73
CA ILE A 32 3.69 -4.45 7.09
C ILE A 32 4.88 -3.47 7.10
N GLY A 33 4.91 -2.59 8.08
CA GLY A 33 5.96 -1.62 8.26
C GLY A 33 6.53 -1.68 9.67
N PHE A 34 7.78 -1.31 9.78
CA PHE A 34 8.54 -1.25 11.03
C PHE A 34 9.09 0.16 11.15
N ALA A 35 8.89 0.79 12.29
CA ALA A 35 9.46 2.09 12.60
C ALA A 35 10.36 1.96 13.82
N ARG A 36 11.64 2.28 13.67
CA ARG A 36 12.62 2.33 14.75
C ARG A 36 12.93 3.78 15.08
N ILE A 37 12.50 4.22 16.26
CA ILE A 37 12.65 5.60 16.72
C ILE A 37 13.17 5.56 18.16
N GLY A 38 14.30 6.20 18.45
CA GLY A 38 14.87 6.27 19.79
C GLY A 38 15.15 4.90 20.41
N GLY A 39 15.53 3.88 19.61
CA GLY A 39 15.79 2.52 20.07
C GLY A 39 14.55 1.64 20.25
N THR A 40 13.34 2.20 20.08
CA THR A 40 12.08 1.43 20.14
C THR A 40 11.62 1.10 18.73
N THR A 41 11.28 -0.19 18.50
CA THR A 41 10.71 -0.64 17.24
C THR A 41 9.21 -0.88 17.40
N THR A 42 8.40 -0.24 16.56
CA THR A 42 6.97 -0.50 16.45
C THR A 42 6.64 -1.18 15.13
N VAL A 43 5.63 -2.03 15.13
CA VAL A 43 5.21 -2.81 13.96
C VAL A 43 3.82 -2.36 13.54
N HIS A 44 3.68 -1.98 12.28
CA HIS A 44 2.47 -1.39 11.74
C HIS A 44 1.92 -2.23 10.61
N LEU A 45 0.64 -2.58 10.65
CA LEU A 45 -0.07 -3.13 9.52
C LEU A 45 -0.74 -2.00 8.75
N ARG A 46 -0.36 -1.85 7.49
CA ARG A 46 -0.92 -0.84 6.60
C ARG A 46 -2.03 -1.44 5.76
N GLY A 47 -3.20 -0.82 5.81
CA GLY A 47 -4.29 -1.08 4.89
C GLY A 47 -4.20 -0.22 3.62
N PRO A 48 -5.14 -0.40 2.68
CA PRO A 48 -5.25 0.47 1.52
C PRO A 48 -5.63 1.90 1.95
N ALA A 49 -4.96 2.88 1.39
CA ALA A 49 -5.20 4.30 1.64
C ALA A 49 -5.85 4.96 0.41
N ALA A 50 -7.04 5.56 0.58
CA ALA A 50 -7.77 6.22 -0.49
C ALA A 50 -7.39 7.70 -0.70
N LYS A 51 -6.50 8.23 0.15
CA LYS A 51 -6.03 9.62 0.13
C LYS A 51 -4.56 9.65 0.52
N ALA A 52 -3.85 10.66 0.05
CA ALA A 52 -2.54 11.00 0.58
C ALA A 52 -2.66 11.48 2.03
N SER A 53 -1.62 11.22 2.83
CA SER A 53 -1.45 11.74 4.18
C SER A 53 -0.03 12.27 4.35
N THR A 54 0.16 13.21 5.26
CA THR A 54 1.49 13.70 5.61
C THR A 54 1.99 12.94 6.83
N LEU A 55 3.17 12.39 6.73
CA LEU A 55 3.87 11.71 7.82
C LEU A 55 5.09 12.52 8.23
N SER A 56 5.34 12.60 9.54
CA SER A 56 6.53 13.21 10.09
C SER A 56 7.61 12.17 10.30
N CYS A 57 8.82 12.47 9.87
CA CYS A 57 9.98 11.63 10.04
C CYS A 57 11.00 12.34 10.95
N PRO A 58 11.14 11.93 12.22
CA PRO A 58 12.16 12.48 13.10
C PRO A 58 13.57 12.13 12.63
N ARG A 59 14.55 12.95 13.00
CA ARG A 59 15.96 12.63 12.73
C ARG A 59 16.37 11.31 13.36
N GLY A 60 17.07 10.48 12.58
CA GLY A 60 17.55 9.16 13.00
C GLY A 60 16.45 8.11 13.11
N ALA A 61 15.25 8.39 12.60
CA ALA A 61 14.22 7.37 12.47
C ALA A 61 14.53 6.46 11.28
N GLU A 62 14.45 5.16 11.52
CA GLU A 62 14.58 4.14 10.50
C GLU A 62 13.21 3.50 10.24
N TYR A 63 12.87 3.36 8.96
CA TYR A 63 11.66 2.70 8.52
C TYR A 63 12.00 1.60 7.54
N PHE A 64 11.38 0.47 7.66
CA PHE A 64 11.44 -0.59 6.65
C PHE A 64 10.14 -1.36 6.60
N GLY A 65 9.90 -2.08 5.53
CA GLY A 65 8.64 -2.79 5.40
C GLY A 65 8.52 -3.60 4.13
N ALA A 66 7.38 -4.27 4.01
CA ALA A 66 7.01 -5.06 2.86
C ALA A 66 5.62 -4.63 2.36
N ASP A 67 5.50 -4.45 1.05
CA ASP A 67 4.22 -4.25 0.37
C ASP A 67 3.74 -5.59 -0.16
N PHE A 68 2.47 -5.86 0.08
CA PHE A 68 1.83 -7.09 -0.35
C PHE A 68 1.09 -6.89 -1.67
N ARG A 69 0.94 -7.96 -2.40
CA ARG A 69 0.12 -8.02 -3.60
C ARG A 69 -1.33 -7.71 -3.27
N LEU A 70 -2.03 -7.12 -4.23
CA LEU A 70 -3.48 -6.92 -4.11
C LEU A 70 -4.17 -8.27 -3.85
N GLY A 71 -4.98 -8.30 -2.79
CA GLY A 71 -5.62 -9.54 -2.31
C GLY A 71 -4.79 -10.37 -1.33
N ALA A 72 -3.54 -9.96 -1.03
CA ALA A 72 -2.77 -10.57 0.06
C ALA A 72 -3.03 -9.82 1.38
N TYR A 73 -3.31 -10.56 2.44
CA TYR A 73 -3.64 -9.97 3.75
C TYR A 73 -3.46 -10.99 4.90
N LEU A 74 -3.43 -10.46 6.11
CA LEU A 74 -3.48 -11.27 7.32
C LEU A 74 -4.96 -11.50 7.69
N PRO A 75 -5.47 -12.76 7.75
CA PRO A 75 -6.89 -13.04 8.01
C PRO A 75 -7.47 -12.42 9.27
N MET A 76 -6.64 -12.24 10.31
CA MET A 76 -7.02 -11.57 11.56
C MET A 76 -7.12 -10.05 11.44
N PHE A 77 -6.56 -9.47 10.38
CA PHE A 77 -6.60 -8.03 10.08
C PHE A 77 -7.01 -7.83 8.61
N PRO A 78 -8.26 -8.09 8.25
CA PRO A 78 -8.70 -7.96 6.86
C PRO A 78 -8.59 -6.51 6.38
N PRO A 79 -8.17 -6.26 5.13
CA PRO A 79 -7.95 -4.91 4.60
C PRO A 79 -9.14 -3.96 4.72
N ALA A 80 -10.37 -4.50 4.69
CA ALA A 80 -11.57 -3.70 4.90
C ALA A 80 -11.61 -3.03 6.29
N GLY A 81 -11.06 -3.69 7.32
CA GLY A 81 -10.93 -3.13 8.66
C GLY A 81 -9.77 -2.16 8.82
N LEU A 82 -8.78 -2.21 7.92
CA LEU A 82 -7.60 -1.34 7.93
C LEU A 82 -7.71 -0.16 6.95
N ALA A 83 -8.75 -0.14 6.10
CA ALA A 83 -8.89 0.88 5.06
C ALA A 83 -8.99 2.30 5.65
N ASN A 84 -8.10 3.18 5.21
CA ASN A 84 -7.96 4.58 5.67
C ASN A 84 -7.66 4.74 7.17
N LEU A 85 -7.31 3.67 7.87
CA LEU A 85 -6.74 3.79 9.21
C LEU A 85 -5.27 4.23 9.09
N GLN A 86 -4.84 5.07 10.03
CA GLN A 86 -3.41 5.27 10.25
C GLN A 86 -2.93 4.03 11.00
N ASP A 87 -2.48 3.03 10.28
CA ASP A 87 -1.82 1.81 10.73
C ASP A 87 -2.36 1.13 12.00
N ALA A 88 -2.66 -0.15 11.92
CA ALA A 88 -2.86 -0.96 13.12
C ALA A 88 -1.51 -1.38 13.68
N VAL A 89 -1.23 -1.01 14.93
CA VAL A 89 0.02 -1.39 15.61
C VAL A 89 -0.09 -2.80 16.15
N LEU A 90 0.86 -3.67 15.78
CA LEU A 90 0.96 -5.00 16.37
C LEU A 90 1.62 -4.94 17.75
N SER A 91 1.14 -5.80 18.65
CA SER A 91 1.74 -5.91 19.98
C SER A 91 3.14 -6.53 19.91
N THR A 92 4.08 -5.92 20.61
CA THR A 92 5.41 -6.46 20.86
C THR A 92 5.51 -6.96 22.29
N LEU A 93 6.23 -8.06 22.49
CA LEU A 93 6.51 -8.62 23.81
C LEU A 93 7.65 -7.84 24.50
N PRO A 94 7.81 -7.98 25.83
CA PRO A 94 8.89 -7.29 26.55
C PRO A 94 10.31 -7.66 26.05
N ASP A 95 10.46 -8.83 25.44
CA ASP A 95 11.72 -9.29 24.82
C ASP A 95 11.91 -8.81 23.39
N GLY A 96 11.05 -7.92 22.90
CA GLY A 96 11.11 -7.33 21.56
C GLY A 96 10.53 -8.19 20.43
N ARG A 97 10.02 -9.37 20.73
CA ARG A 97 9.36 -10.22 19.72
C ARG A 97 7.94 -9.70 19.37
N ILE A 98 7.51 -10.00 18.16
CA ILE A 98 6.17 -9.65 17.67
C ILE A 98 5.18 -10.74 18.10
N LEU A 99 4.04 -10.35 18.69
CA LEU A 99 2.95 -11.28 18.96
C LEU A 99 1.97 -11.28 17.78
N LEU A 100 1.94 -12.37 17.02
CA LEU A 100 1.07 -12.51 15.86
C LEU A 100 0.55 -13.95 15.73
N GLY A 101 -0.78 -14.09 15.57
CA GLY A 101 -1.41 -15.41 15.44
C GLY A 101 -1.22 -16.32 16.66
N GLY A 102 -1.14 -15.75 17.87
CA GLY A 102 -0.90 -16.49 19.11
C GLY A 102 0.53 -17.01 19.26
N ARG A 103 1.46 -16.57 18.42
CA ARG A 103 2.90 -16.97 18.45
C ARG A 103 3.78 -15.74 18.57
N ALA A 104 4.92 -15.93 19.22
CA ALA A 104 6.00 -14.95 19.30
C ALA A 104 6.94 -15.13 18.09
N TRP A 105 7.19 -14.05 17.36
CA TRP A 105 8.04 -14.00 16.17
C TRP A 105 9.22 -13.08 16.45
N GLU A 106 10.41 -13.48 16.04
CA GLU A 106 11.57 -12.60 16.08
C GLU A 106 11.33 -11.35 15.23
N MET A 107 11.77 -10.20 15.74
CA MET A 107 11.74 -8.95 14.99
C MET A 107 12.64 -9.07 13.77
N PRO A 108 12.11 -8.90 12.56
CA PRO A 108 12.93 -8.94 11.36
C PRO A 108 13.83 -7.72 11.26
N THR A 109 14.83 -7.81 10.39
CA THR A 109 15.67 -6.71 9.94
C THR A 109 15.37 -6.42 8.46
N PRO A 110 15.82 -5.28 7.90
CA PRO A 110 15.70 -5.04 6.47
C PRO A 110 16.28 -6.16 5.58
N GLN A 111 17.32 -6.88 6.08
CA GLN A 111 18.05 -7.90 5.34
C GLN A 111 17.36 -9.27 5.33
N ASN A 112 16.41 -9.53 6.25
CA ASN A 112 15.73 -10.82 6.35
C ASN A 112 14.20 -10.70 6.35
N LEU A 113 13.68 -9.54 5.97
CA LEU A 113 12.24 -9.27 5.98
C LEU A 113 11.48 -10.16 4.98
N ASP A 114 12.06 -10.44 3.83
CA ASP A 114 11.51 -11.38 2.84
C ASP A 114 11.36 -12.79 3.42
N VAL A 115 12.37 -13.28 4.14
CA VAL A 115 12.32 -14.57 4.84
C VAL A 115 11.24 -14.56 5.93
N PHE A 116 11.09 -13.44 6.66
CA PHE A 116 10.03 -13.30 7.65
C PHE A 116 8.64 -13.39 6.99
N ILE A 117 8.42 -12.71 5.86
CA ILE A 117 7.16 -12.76 5.11
C ILE A 117 6.87 -14.18 4.60
N ASP A 118 7.85 -14.87 4.04
CA ASP A 118 7.73 -16.27 3.62
C ASP A 118 7.32 -17.21 4.79
N ARG A 119 7.86 -16.96 5.99
CA ARG A 119 7.48 -17.72 7.19
C ARG A 119 6.04 -17.46 7.61
N LEU A 120 5.55 -16.20 7.51
CA LEU A 120 4.15 -15.87 7.78
C LEU A 120 3.21 -16.55 6.78
N GLU A 121 3.58 -16.59 5.49
CA GLU A 121 2.82 -17.28 4.45
C GLU A 121 2.75 -18.79 4.74
N ARG A 122 3.88 -19.46 4.98
CA ARG A 122 3.92 -20.89 5.33
C ARG A 122 3.14 -21.22 6.60
N ALA A 123 3.06 -20.30 7.55
CA ALA A 123 2.28 -20.43 8.76
C ALA A 123 0.77 -20.18 8.57
N GLY A 124 0.34 -19.80 7.36
CA GLY A 124 -1.05 -19.44 7.04
C GLY A 124 -1.50 -18.11 7.67
N LEU A 125 -0.56 -17.29 8.17
CA LEU A 125 -0.85 -15.98 8.76
C LEU A 125 -0.90 -14.86 7.71
N LEU A 126 -0.27 -15.05 6.55
CA LEU A 126 -0.40 -14.21 5.36
C LEU A 126 -1.00 -15.08 4.26
N VAL A 127 -2.13 -14.66 3.70
CA VAL A 127 -2.84 -15.38 2.65
C VAL A 127 -3.04 -14.49 1.43
N LEU A 128 -3.11 -15.10 0.25
CA LEU A 128 -3.47 -14.43 -1.00
C LEU A 128 -4.82 -14.97 -1.49
N ASP A 129 -5.82 -14.11 -1.67
CA ASP A 129 -7.08 -14.51 -2.31
C ASP A 129 -6.89 -14.59 -3.83
N PRO A 130 -6.88 -15.81 -4.42
CA PRO A 130 -6.57 -16.00 -5.83
C PRO A 130 -7.62 -15.40 -6.77
N LEU A 131 -8.84 -15.14 -6.27
CA LEU A 131 -9.91 -14.59 -7.08
C LEU A 131 -9.87 -13.06 -7.19
N VAL A 132 -9.01 -12.37 -6.44
CA VAL A 132 -8.97 -10.91 -6.48
C VAL A 132 -8.59 -10.39 -7.87
N GLU A 133 -7.61 -10.99 -8.53
CA GLU A 133 -7.22 -10.60 -9.90
C GLU A 133 -8.35 -10.84 -10.90
N GLU A 134 -9.02 -11.99 -10.83
CA GLU A 134 -10.19 -12.25 -11.68
C GLU A 134 -11.34 -11.28 -11.39
N LEU A 135 -11.63 -11.03 -10.11
CA LEU A 135 -12.66 -10.10 -9.70
C LEU A 135 -12.33 -8.65 -10.10
N ARG A 136 -11.06 -8.28 -10.12
CA ARG A 136 -10.60 -6.95 -10.57
C ARG A 136 -11.03 -6.65 -12.01
N TYR A 137 -10.92 -7.64 -12.89
CA TYR A 137 -11.27 -7.52 -14.31
C TYR A 137 -12.66 -8.04 -14.67
N GLY A 138 -13.47 -8.42 -13.70
CA GLY A 138 -14.83 -8.90 -13.91
C GLY A 138 -14.95 -10.34 -14.37
N GLY A 139 -13.84 -11.11 -14.42
CA GLY A 139 -13.82 -12.49 -14.92
C GLY A 139 -14.62 -13.47 -14.05
N ALA A 140 -14.37 -13.54 -12.76
CA ALA A 140 -15.05 -14.45 -11.85
C ALA A 140 -16.53 -14.06 -11.54
N ALA A 141 -16.96 -12.87 -11.94
CA ALA A 141 -18.35 -12.43 -11.80
C ALA A 141 -19.32 -13.32 -12.62
N ARG A 142 -18.81 -14.06 -13.61
CA ARG A 142 -19.63 -15.03 -14.38
C ARG A 142 -20.02 -16.27 -13.57
N ALA A 143 -19.25 -16.62 -12.54
CA ALA A 143 -19.45 -17.84 -11.73
C ALA A 143 -20.17 -17.58 -10.40
N MET A 144 -20.37 -16.31 -10.00
CA MET A 144 -21.03 -15.97 -8.74
C MET A 144 -21.91 -14.71 -8.90
N PRO A 145 -22.93 -14.51 -8.04
CA PRO A 145 -23.73 -13.28 -8.02
C PRO A 145 -22.85 -12.04 -7.83
N GLU A 146 -23.12 -10.97 -8.57
CA GLU A 146 -22.33 -9.73 -8.56
C GLU A 146 -22.14 -9.15 -7.14
N ARG A 147 -23.20 -9.16 -6.33
CA ARG A 147 -23.14 -8.71 -4.93
C ARG A 147 -22.13 -9.52 -4.10
N THR A 148 -22.07 -10.82 -4.31
CA THR A 148 -21.11 -11.71 -3.63
C THR A 148 -19.69 -11.41 -4.10
N ALA A 149 -19.48 -11.26 -5.40
CA ALA A 149 -18.20 -10.90 -5.99
C ALA A 149 -17.70 -9.55 -5.45
N GLN A 150 -18.58 -8.54 -5.40
CA GLN A 150 -18.26 -7.22 -4.85
C GLN A 150 -17.91 -7.28 -3.36
N SER A 151 -18.71 -8.01 -2.54
CA SER A 151 -18.45 -8.17 -1.11
C SER A 151 -17.11 -8.86 -0.85
N ARG A 152 -16.82 -9.94 -1.59
CA ARG A 152 -15.55 -10.67 -1.49
C ARG A 152 -14.36 -9.78 -1.88
N PHE A 153 -14.49 -9.03 -2.97
CA PHE A 153 -13.45 -8.10 -3.40
C PHE A 153 -13.17 -7.03 -2.34
N VAL A 154 -14.22 -6.37 -1.82
CA VAL A 154 -14.05 -5.34 -0.77
C VAL A 154 -13.45 -5.94 0.50
N ARG A 155 -13.82 -7.15 0.89
CA ARG A 155 -13.24 -7.82 2.06
C ARG A 155 -11.74 -8.06 1.88
N ALA A 156 -11.32 -8.57 0.72
CA ALA A 156 -9.93 -8.94 0.44
C ALA A 156 -9.03 -7.75 0.07
N VAL A 157 -9.63 -6.68 -0.48
CA VAL A 157 -8.89 -5.50 -0.97
C VAL A 157 -9.05 -4.28 -0.07
N GLY A 158 -10.15 -4.19 0.69
CA GLY A 158 -10.48 -3.04 1.54
C GLY A 158 -11.09 -1.85 0.79
N LEU A 159 -11.17 -1.91 -0.54
CA LEU A 159 -11.67 -0.85 -1.41
C LEU A 159 -12.60 -1.42 -2.47
N SER A 160 -13.55 -0.61 -2.95
CA SER A 160 -14.35 -0.97 -4.13
C SER A 160 -13.49 -0.96 -5.39
N ARG A 161 -13.87 -1.73 -6.42
CA ARG A 161 -13.21 -1.73 -7.74
C ARG A 161 -13.09 -0.31 -8.32
N ARG A 162 -14.17 0.47 -8.22
CA ARG A 162 -14.16 1.87 -8.69
C ARG A 162 -13.12 2.72 -7.97
N LYS A 163 -12.97 2.54 -6.66
CA LYS A 163 -11.98 3.30 -5.88
C LYS A 163 -10.56 2.87 -6.22
N LEU A 164 -10.34 1.55 -6.40
CA LEU A 164 -9.08 1.01 -6.89
C LEU A 164 -8.67 1.67 -8.22
N GLN A 165 -9.57 1.66 -9.21
CA GLN A 165 -9.31 2.27 -10.53
C GLN A 165 -8.99 3.77 -10.44
N VAL A 166 -9.67 4.51 -9.55
CA VAL A 166 -9.37 5.94 -9.34
C VAL A 166 -7.95 6.15 -8.80
N ILE A 167 -7.54 5.32 -7.82
CA ILE A 167 -6.18 5.42 -7.25
C ILE A 167 -5.13 5.04 -8.31
N GLU A 168 -5.32 3.95 -9.03
CA GLU A 168 -4.39 3.48 -10.07
C GLU A 168 -4.25 4.51 -11.20
N ARG A 169 -5.36 5.09 -11.64
CA ARG A 169 -5.36 6.17 -12.63
C ARG A 169 -4.58 7.39 -12.15
N GLY A 170 -4.77 7.80 -10.88
CA GLY A 170 -4.04 8.92 -10.30
C GLY A 170 -2.54 8.66 -10.21
N ARG A 171 -2.14 7.46 -9.78
CA ARG A 171 -0.72 7.05 -9.74
C ARG A 171 -0.11 6.98 -11.14
N HIS A 172 -0.85 6.48 -12.13
CA HIS A 172 -0.40 6.47 -13.53
C HIS A 172 -0.20 7.89 -14.06
N ALA A 173 -1.16 8.80 -13.84
CA ALA A 173 -1.02 10.20 -14.23
C ALA A 173 0.19 10.89 -13.57
N ALA A 174 0.41 10.65 -12.27
CA ALA A 174 1.58 11.19 -11.56
C ALA A 174 2.90 10.65 -12.12
N ARG A 175 2.94 9.38 -12.52
CA ARG A 175 4.12 8.77 -13.15
C ARG A 175 4.43 9.41 -14.50
N LEU A 176 3.43 9.59 -15.37
CA LEU A 176 3.61 10.27 -16.66
C LEU A 176 4.12 11.70 -16.50
N LEU A 177 3.57 12.46 -15.54
CA LEU A 177 4.04 13.82 -15.24
C LEU A 177 5.51 13.84 -14.78
N ARG A 178 5.91 12.90 -13.94
CA ARG A 178 7.29 12.75 -13.47
C ARG A 178 8.25 12.37 -14.59
N GLU A 179 7.77 11.63 -15.57
CA GLU A 179 8.50 11.25 -16.80
C GLU A 179 8.57 12.40 -17.83
N GLY A 180 7.98 13.55 -17.52
CA GLY A 180 8.06 14.77 -18.35
C GLY A 180 6.91 14.94 -19.34
N ALA A 181 5.84 14.13 -19.26
CA ALA A 181 4.66 14.31 -20.11
C ALA A 181 3.99 15.67 -19.84
N ALA A 182 3.51 16.34 -20.89
CA ALA A 182 2.78 17.59 -20.76
C ALA A 182 1.45 17.37 -20.02
N ILE A 183 1.05 18.31 -19.17
CA ILE A 183 -0.19 18.19 -18.36
C ILE A 183 -1.42 17.96 -19.26
N ALA A 184 -1.48 18.62 -20.42
CA ALA A 184 -2.58 18.44 -21.35
C ALA A 184 -2.66 16.99 -21.88
N ASP A 185 -1.52 16.40 -22.23
CA ASP A 185 -1.44 15.02 -22.73
C ASP A 185 -1.85 14.01 -21.64
N VAL A 186 -1.46 14.28 -20.38
CA VAL A 186 -1.85 13.45 -19.24
C VAL A 186 -3.35 13.51 -18.96
N VAL A 187 -4.00 14.67 -19.14
CA VAL A 187 -5.46 14.81 -19.02
C VAL A 187 -6.15 13.82 -19.94
N PHE A 188 -5.78 13.81 -21.23
CA PHE A 188 -6.40 12.92 -22.22
C PHE A 188 -5.93 11.46 -22.04
N GLY A 189 -4.64 11.22 -21.95
CA GLY A 189 -4.05 9.88 -21.89
C GLY A 189 -4.43 9.08 -20.64
N ALA A 190 -4.61 9.75 -19.49
CA ALA A 190 -5.06 9.11 -18.25
C ALA A 190 -6.59 9.16 -18.06
N GLY A 191 -7.37 9.63 -19.04
CA GLY A 191 -8.83 9.61 -19.00
C GLY A 191 -9.46 10.57 -17.98
N TYR A 192 -8.88 11.75 -17.82
CA TYR A 192 -9.49 12.85 -17.07
C TYR A 192 -10.33 13.73 -18.00
N TYR A 193 -11.40 14.30 -17.45
CA TYR A 193 -12.29 15.16 -18.22
C TYR A 193 -11.62 16.49 -18.60
N ASP A 194 -10.92 17.10 -17.63
CA ASP A 194 -10.23 18.38 -17.77
C ASP A 194 -9.04 18.48 -16.77
N GLN A 195 -8.25 19.54 -16.91
CA GLN A 195 -7.12 19.81 -15.99
C GLN A 195 -7.59 20.09 -14.54
N PRO A 196 -8.67 20.82 -14.26
CA PRO A 196 -9.22 20.93 -12.90
C PRO A 196 -9.58 19.58 -12.27
N HIS A 197 -10.13 18.63 -13.02
CA HIS A 197 -10.44 17.27 -12.55
C HIS A 197 -9.15 16.51 -12.20
N LEU A 198 -8.13 16.55 -13.07
CA LEU A 198 -6.80 15.98 -12.79
C LEU A 198 -6.20 16.60 -11.52
N THR A 199 -6.26 17.95 -11.39
CA THR A 199 -5.70 18.66 -10.24
C THR A 199 -6.35 18.25 -8.92
N ARG A 200 -7.69 18.19 -8.87
CA ARG A 200 -8.42 17.72 -7.66
C ARG A 200 -8.06 16.29 -7.31
N SER A 201 -8.00 15.42 -8.33
CA SER A 201 -7.66 14.01 -8.15
C SER A 201 -6.24 13.85 -7.59
N LEU A 202 -5.23 14.49 -8.18
CA LEU A 202 -3.85 14.37 -7.73
C LEU A 202 -3.64 14.98 -6.33
N ARG A 203 -4.25 16.12 -6.02
CA ARG A 203 -4.21 16.67 -4.66
C ARG A 203 -4.76 15.68 -3.62
N GLN A 204 -5.85 14.99 -3.92
CA GLN A 204 -6.44 14.01 -3.02
C GLN A 204 -5.58 12.75 -2.89
N LEU A 205 -5.04 12.23 -3.99
CA LEU A 205 -4.39 10.91 -4.05
C LEU A 205 -2.88 10.98 -3.80
N ILE A 206 -2.25 12.08 -4.19
CA ILE A 206 -0.80 12.26 -4.20
C ILE A 206 -0.38 13.37 -3.22
N GLY A 207 -1.30 14.28 -2.85
CA GLY A 207 -1.02 15.45 -2.01
C GLY A 207 -0.47 16.65 -2.78
N HIS A 208 -0.25 16.53 -4.09
CA HIS A 208 0.39 17.54 -4.94
C HIS A 208 -0.43 17.85 -6.19
N THR A 209 -0.20 19.01 -6.76
CA THR A 209 -0.79 19.41 -8.05
C THR A 209 -0.01 18.78 -9.22
N PRO A 210 -0.61 18.69 -10.42
CA PRO A 210 0.11 18.26 -11.62
C PRO A 210 1.39 19.08 -11.88
N ALA A 211 1.35 20.40 -11.68
CA ALA A 211 2.49 21.28 -11.88
C ALA A 211 3.63 21.05 -10.86
N GLU A 212 3.31 20.73 -9.61
CA GLU A 212 4.30 20.38 -8.59
C GLU A 212 4.97 19.06 -8.91
N VAL A 213 4.19 18.04 -9.32
CA VAL A 213 4.72 16.73 -9.74
C VAL A 213 5.63 16.86 -10.96
N ALA A 214 5.21 17.64 -11.99
CA ALA A 214 5.98 17.84 -13.23
C ALA A 214 7.29 18.61 -13.01
N ARG A 215 7.33 19.56 -12.07
CA ARG A 215 8.57 20.30 -11.72
C ARG A 215 9.62 19.42 -11.04
N GLY A 216 9.25 18.29 -10.51
CA GLY A 216 10.14 17.46 -9.70
C GLY A 216 10.35 18.01 -8.28
N GLY A 217 11.29 17.39 -7.54
CA GLY A 217 11.58 17.76 -6.14
C GLY A 217 10.58 17.23 -5.12
N VAL A 218 9.51 16.58 -5.57
CA VAL A 218 8.54 15.91 -4.71
C VAL A 218 8.93 14.44 -4.57
N PHE A 219 9.16 13.98 -3.35
CA PHE A 219 9.36 12.55 -3.11
C PHE A 219 8.03 11.83 -3.30
N LEU A 220 7.96 11.00 -4.33
CA LEU A 220 6.79 10.18 -4.67
C LEU A 220 7.21 8.72 -4.79
N ASP A 221 6.70 7.90 -3.91
CA ASP A 221 6.80 6.44 -4.01
C ASP A 221 5.67 5.89 -4.91
N LEU A 222 5.89 5.95 -6.25
CA LEU A 222 4.90 5.64 -7.30
C LEU A 222 5.04 4.22 -7.83
#